data_c54101697249d38078c3d470a0430b92
#
_entry.id   c54101697249d38078c3d470a0430b92
#
_cell.length_a   1.000
_cell.length_b   1.000
_cell.length_c   1.000
_cell.angle_alpha   90.00
_cell.angle_beta   90.00
_cell.angle_gamma   90.00
#
_symmetry.space_group_name_H-M   'P 1'
#
loop_
_entity.id
_entity.type
_entity.pdbx_description
1 polymer ?
#
loop_
_entity_poly.entity_id
_entity_poly.type
_entity_poly.pdbx_seq_one_letter_code
_entity_poly.pdbx_strand_id
1 'polypeptide(L)'
;MCGIVGVTGTDKSLSILIDGLKRLEYRGYDSAGVYVNDQQGHDYLVKRPGRIANLEAALGEEVHGLAGIGHTRWATHGEPNEANAHPQYSQDERFYLVHNGVIENYADLKKEYLSDIKFVSQTDTEVIVQLVDKFVVESGMSTEAALLKVLRLISPDSSYAFVLMDKEQPDTLFVAKNKSPLLV
;
A
#
# COMPACT_ATOMS: atom_id res chain seq x y z
N MET A 1 14.35 7.58 2.12
CA MET A 1 13.25 7.69 1.11
C MET A 1 12.81 6.29 0.73
N CYS A 2 11.52 6.06 0.67
CA CYS A 2 10.95 4.74 0.38
C CYS A 2 10.95 4.42 -1.13
N GLY A 3 10.73 3.15 -1.48
CA GLY A 3 10.57 2.68 -2.86
C GLY A 3 9.21 2.02 -3.08
N ILE A 4 8.58 2.28 -4.21
CA ILE A 4 7.33 1.65 -4.65
C ILE A 4 7.57 0.91 -5.95
N VAL A 5 7.00 -0.28 -6.08
CA VAL A 5 6.87 -1.02 -7.33
C VAL A 5 5.45 -1.54 -7.44
N GLY A 6 4.84 -1.41 -8.61
CA GLY A 6 3.54 -1.98 -8.94
C GLY A 6 3.60 -2.66 -10.29
N VAL A 7 2.89 -3.76 -10.47
CA VAL A 7 2.85 -4.54 -11.71
C VAL A 7 1.49 -5.22 -11.87
N THR A 8 1.01 -5.30 -13.10
CA THR A 8 -0.20 -6.06 -13.44
C THR A 8 -0.06 -6.71 -14.81
N GLY A 9 -0.83 -7.78 -15.05
CA GLY A 9 -0.94 -8.43 -16.35
C GLY A 9 0.22 -9.38 -16.71
N THR A 10 0.95 -9.93 -15.72
CA THR A 10 2.04 -10.88 -15.96
C THR A 10 2.20 -11.90 -14.83
N ASP A 11 2.44 -13.15 -15.19
CA ASP A 11 2.79 -14.23 -14.25
C ASP A 11 4.15 -14.06 -13.56
N LYS A 12 4.95 -13.10 -14.02
CA LYS A 12 6.23 -12.71 -13.41
C LYS A 12 6.10 -11.59 -12.37
N SER A 13 4.88 -11.28 -11.94
CA SER A 13 4.62 -10.13 -11.06
C SER A 13 5.49 -10.15 -9.80
N LEU A 14 5.58 -11.27 -9.09
CA LEU A 14 6.39 -11.38 -7.89
C LEU A 14 7.89 -11.12 -8.16
N SER A 15 8.46 -11.73 -9.21
CA SER A 15 9.88 -11.52 -9.55
C SER A 15 10.17 -10.08 -9.93
N ILE A 16 9.26 -9.43 -10.69
CA ILE A 16 9.38 -8.01 -11.05
C ILE A 16 9.32 -7.12 -9.79
N LEU A 17 8.41 -7.41 -8.86
CA LEU A 17 8.31 -6.68 -7.59
C LEU A 17 9.61 -6.79 -6.80
N ILE A 18 10.12 -8.00 -6.58
CA ILE A 18 11.33 -8.25 -5.79
C ILE A 18 12.55 -7.60 -6.45
N ASP A 19 12.74 -7.77 -7.75
CA ASP A 19 13.86 -7.16 -8.47
C ASP A 19 13.79 -5.63 -8.47
N GLY A 20 12.59 -5.07 -8.61
CA GLY A 20 12.37 -3.63 -8.52
C GLY A 20 12.65 -3.09 -7.12
N LEU A 21 12.19 -3.77 -6.07
CA LEU A 21 12.43 -3.39 -4.69
C LEU A 21 13.93 -3.49 -4.32
N LYS A 22 14.66 -4.52 -4.80
CA LYS A 22 16.11 -4.62 -4.62
C LYS A 22 16.85 -3.42 -5.20
N ARG A 23 16.44 -2.95 -6.38
CA ARG A 23 17.03 -1.75 -7.00
C ARG A 23 16.74 -0.47 -6.21
N LEU A 24 15.66 -0.45 -5.42
CA LEU A 24 15.23 0.69 -4.60
C LEU A 24 15.68 0.57 -3.12
N GLU A 25 16.28 -0.54 -2.70
CA GLU A 25 16.66 -0.81 -1.31
C GLU A 25 17.60 0.25 -0.73
N TYR A 26 18.49 0.83 -1.56
CA TYR A 26 19.36 1.93 -1.12
C TYR A 26 18.61 3.15 -0.59
N ARG A 27 17.31 3.27 -0.91
CA ARG A 27 16.43 4.36 -0.48
C ARG A 27 15.67 4.05 0.81
N GLY A 28 15.51 2.78 1.17
CA GLY A 28 14.81 2.35 2.36
C GLY A 28 15.05 0.88 2.64
N TYR A 29 15.41 0.55 3.87
CA TYR A 29 15.80 -0.82 4.27
C TYR A 29 15.39 -1.17 5.71
N ASP A 30 14.46 -0.44 6.31
CA ASP A 30 13.98 -0.76 7.66
C ASP A 30 12.86 -1.80 7.68
N SER A 31 12.10 -1.87 6.60
CA SER A 31 11.10 -2.91 6.36
C SER A 31 10.73 -2.97 4.89
N ALA A 32 10.20 -4.11 4.48
CA ALA A 32 9.71 -4.32 3.13
C ALA A 32 8.47 -5.21 3.12
N GLY A 33 7.67 -5.12 2.07
CA GLY A 33 6.55 -6.01 1.88
C GLY A 33 6.00 -5.97 0.47
N VAL A 34 5.26 -7.02 0.15
CA VAL A 34 4.55 -7.21 -1.11
C VAL A 34 3.14 -7.71 -0.84
N TYR A 35 2.22 -7.29 -1.69
CA TYR A 35 0.93 -7.92 -1.88
C TYR A 35 0.82 -8.35 -3.34
N VAL A 36 0.41 -9.59 -3.57
CA VAL A 36 0.18 -10.15 -4.92
C VAL A 36 -1.12 -10.92 -4.97
N ASN A 37 -1.80 -10.92 -6.12
CA ASN A 37 -2.96 -11.74 -6.38
C ASN A 37 -2.84 -12.48 -7.71
N ASP A 38 -3.49 -13.65 -7.82
CA ASP A 38 -3.50 -14.47 -9.02
C ASP A 38 -4.71 -14.22 -9.93
N GLN A 39 -5.56 -13.24 -9.58
CA GLN A 39 -6.82 -12.92 -10.26
C GLN A 39 -7.85 -14.07 -10.28
N GLN A 40 -7.61 -15.13 -9.49
CA GLN A 40 -8.49 -16.29 -9.33
C GLN A 40 -9.03 -16.42 -7.88
N GLY A 41 -8.75 -15.45 -7.04
CA GLY A 41 -9.19 -15.39 -5.65
C GLY A 41 -8.15 -15.78 -4.62
N HIS A 42 -6.91 -16.09 -5.03
CA HIS A 42 -5.81 -16.26 -4.09
C HIS A 42 -4.97 -14.99 -4.04
N ASP A 43 -4.65 -14.58 -2.83
CA ASP A 43 -3.84 -13.41 -2.57
C ASP A 43 -2.88 -13.63 -1.40
N TYR A 44 -1.74 -12.95 -1.45
CA TYR A 44 -0.67 -13.10 -0.49
C TYR A 44 -0.15 -11.74 -0.07
N LEU A 45 -0.16 -11.49 1.24
CA LEU A 45 0.48 -10.34 1.87
C LEU A 45 1.68 -10.84 2.68
N VAL A 46 2.88 -10.45 2.29
CA VAL A 46 4.09 -10.78 3.02
C VAL A 46 4.84 -9.51 3.37
N LYS A 47 5.08 -9.29 4.67
CA LYS A 47 5.77 -8.10 5.21
C LYS A 47 6.86 -8.55 6.17
N ARG A 48 8.03 -7.90 6.16
CA ARG A 48 9.13 -8.20 7.08
C ARG A 48 9.90 -6.93 7.46
N PRO A 49 10.30 -6.81 8.73
CA PRO A 49 11.30 -5.81 9.11
C PRO A 49 12.66 -6.15 8.51
N GLY A 50 13.46 -5.11 8.25
CA GLY A 50 14.79 -5.21 7.70
C GLY A 50 14.83 -5.22 6.17
N ARG A 51 15.87 -5.80 5.62
CA ARG A 51 16.20 -5.76 4.18
C ARG A 51 15.32 -6.67 3.33
N ILE A 52 15.34 -6.46 2.02
CA ILE A 52 14.59 -7.29 1.04
C ILE A 52 14.96 -8.77 1.17
N ALA A 53 16.19 -9.12 1.55
CA ALA A 53 16.58 -10.51 1.78
C ALA A 53 15.70 -11.20 2.86
N ASN A 54 15.24 -10.47 3.88
CA ASN A 54 14.33 -11.00 4.90
C ASN A 54 12.93 -11.26 4.32
N LEU A 55 12.48 -10.36 3.44
CA LEU A 55 11.22 -10.55 2.71
C LEU A 55 11.30 -11.77 1.79
N GLU A 56 12.38 -11.91 1.00
CA GLU A 56 12.57 -13.08 0.12
C GLU A 56 12.60 -14.39 0.90
N ALA A 57 13.29 -14.43 2.03
CA ALA A 57 13.36 -15.63 2.86
C ALA A 57 11.99 -16.03 3.47
N ALA A 58 11.04 -15.09 3.51
CA ALA A 58 9.70 -15.32 4.00
C ALA A 58 8.68 -15.66 2.91
N LEU A 59 9.06 -15.52 1.64
CA LEU A 59 8.22 -15.90 0.50
C LEU A 59 8.28 -17.42 0.31
N GLY A 60 7.14 -18.10 0.43
CA GLY A 60 7.02 -19.52 0.10
C GLY A 60 6.91 -19.74 -1.42
N GLU A 61 7.08 -20.99 -1.85
CA GLU A 61 6.96 -21.38 -3.27
C GLU A 61 5.53 -21.18 -3.80
N GLU A 62 4.54 -21.15 -2.90
CA GLU A 62 3.13 -20.91 -3.21
C GLU A 62 2.83 -19.45 -3.57
N VAL A 63 3.70 -18.51 -3.22
CA VAL A 63 3.47 -17.08 -3.46
C VAL A 63 3.71 -16.75 -4.93
N HIS A 64 2.65 -16.55 -5.66
CA HIS A 64 2.64 -16.15 -7.06
C HIS A 64 1.47 -15.22 -7.35
N GLY A 65 1.48 -14.56 -8.48
CA GLY A 65 0.38 -13.66 -8.86
C GLY A 65 0.53 -13.08 -10.25
N LEU A 66 -0.57 -12.50 -10.76
CA LEU A 66 -0.65 -11.79 -12.03
C LEU A 66 -0.57 -10.28 -11.85
N ALA A 67 -0.84 -9.80 -10.64
CA ALA A 67 -0.74 -8.40 -10.26
C ALA A 67 -0.22 -8.27 -8.84
N GLY A 68 0.41 -7.14 -8.51
CA GLY A 68 0.86 -6.88 -7.16
C GLY A 68 1.49 -5.51 -6.97
N ILE A 69 1.68 -5.17 -5.71
CA ILE A 69 2.35 -3.96 -5.24
C ILE A 69 3.40 -4.31 -4.20
N GLY A 70 4.48 -3.56 -4.18
CA GLY A 70 5.55 -3.76 -3.22
C GLY A 70 6.17 -2.45 -2.76
N HIS A 71 6.80 -2.50 -1.59
CA HIS A 71 7.35 -1.33 -0.93
C HIS A 71 8.62 -1.64 -0.14
N THR A 72 9.58 -0.72 -0.19
CA THR A 72 10.70 -0.64 0.76
C THR A 72 10.54 0.62 1.60
N ARG A 73 10.57 0.48 2.91
CA ARG A 73 10.28 1.56 3.84
C ARG A 73 11.57 2.17 4.42
N TRP A 74 11.53 3.50 4.55
CA TRP A 74 12.36 4.27 5.47
C TRP A 74 11.41 4.93 6.47
N ALA A 75 11.41 4.46 7.72
CA ALA A 75 10.44 4.90 8.72
C ALA A 75 10.50 6.40 8.98
N THR A 76 9.36 7.07 8.85
CA THR A 76 9.12 8.44 9.30
C THR A 76 8.14 8.46 10.47
N HIS A 77 7.17 7.53 10.49
CA HIS A 77 6.16 7.35 11.52
C HIS A 77 6.06 5.88 11.93
N GLY A 78 6.12 5.60 13.23
CA GLY A 78 6.04 4.26 13.76
C GLY A 78 7.34 3.45 13.64
N GLU A 79 7.52 2.49 14.54
CA GLU A 79 8.69 1.62 14.59
C GLU A 79 8.80 0.74 13.34
N PRO A 80 10.03 0.31 12.96
CA PRO A 80 10.24 -0.65 11.89
C PRO A 80 9.83 -2.07 12.34
N ASN A 81 8.56 -2.37 12.22
CA ASN A 81 7.97 -3.67 12.53
C ASN A 81 7.04 -4.11 11.38
N GLU A 82 6.53 -5.33 11.46
CA GLU A 82 5.67 -5.91 10.44
C GLU A 82 4.34 -5.16 10.28
N ALA A 83 3.74 -4.69 11.37
CA ALA A 83 2.49 -3.94 11.33
C ALA A 83 2.64 -2.62 10.56
N ASN A 84 3.75 -1.92 10.77
CA ASN A 84 4.05 -0.63 10.13
C ASN A 84 4.68 -0.75 8.73
N ALA A 85 5.12 -1.97 8.33
CA ALA A 85 5.58 -2.21 6.96
C ALA A 85 4.41 -2.10 5.97
N HIS A 86 4.69 -1.64 4.73
CA HIS A 86 3.72 -1.60 3.65
C HIS A 86 3.75 -2.91 2.84
N PRO A 87 2.66 -3.26 2.16
CA PRO A 87 1.38 -2.56 2.04
C PRO A 87 0.59 -2.47 3.35
N GLN A 88 -0.16 -1.37 3.51
CA GLN A 88 -1.24 -1.28 4.49
C GLN A 88 -2.55 -1.74 3.85
N TYR A 89 -3.52 -2.18 4.66
CA TYR A 89 -4.75 -2.77 4.16
C TYR A 89 -5.98 -2.29 4.95
N SER A 90 -7.15 -2.36 4.33
CA SER A 90 -8.43 -2.03 4.97
C SER A 90 -8.85 -3.11 5.97
N GLN A 91 -9.77 -2.77 6.88
CA GLN A 91 -10.21 -3.65 7.97
C GLN A 91 -10.80 -4.97 7.45
N ASP A 92 -11.45 -4.96 6.30
CA ASP A 92 -12.03 -6.13 5.63
C ASP A 92 -11.05 -6.83 4.65
N GLU A 93 -9.79 -6.33 4.59
CA GLU A 93 -8.75 -6.83 3.69
C GLU A 93 -9.12 -6.79 2.20
N ARG A 94 -10.00 -5.87 1.80
CA ARG A 94 -10.34 -5.64 0.39
C ARG A 94 -9.29 -4.77 -0.31
N PHE A 95 -8.85 -3.70 0.34
CA PHE A 95 -7.94 -2.71 -0.24
C PHE A 95 -6.53 -2.84 0.31
N TYR A 96 -5.53 -2.74 -0.57
CA TYR A 96 -4.11 -2.73 -0.23
C TYR A 96 -3.44 -1.49 -0.82
N LEU A 97 -2.64 -0.79 -0.01
CA LEU A 97 -2.05 0.50 -0.36
C LEU A 97 -0.57 0.57 0.00
N VAL A 98 0.25 0.99 -0.95
CA VAL A 98 1.63 1.43 -0.70
C VAL A 98 1.72 2.94 -0.89
N HIS A 99 2.53 3.59 -0.04
CA HIS A 99 2.63 5.05 0.02
C HIS A 99 4.07 5.51 0.25
N ASN A 100 4.51 6.48 -0.54
CA ASN A 100 5.70 7.29 -0.30
C ASN A 100 5.27 8.72 -0.03
N GLY A 101 5.67 9.28 1.10
CA GLY A 101 5.38 10.65 1.48
C GLY A 101 4.87 10.81 2.89
N VAL A 102 4.16 11.90 3.16
CA VAL A 102 3.55 12.23 4.46
C VAL A 102 2.19 12.87 4.22
N ILE A 103 1.18 12.38 4.94
CA ILE A 103 -0.16 12.97 4.96
C ILE A 103 -0.29 13.86 6.19
N GLU A 104 -0.14 15.17 6.02
CA GLU A 104 -0.03 16.14 7.11
C GLU A 104 -1.26 16.13 8.04
N ASN A 105 -2.45 15.97 7.50
CA ASN A 105 -3.69 15.99 8.26
C ASN A 105 -4.26 14.60 8.60
N TYR A 106 -3.43 13.54 8.59
CA TYR A 106 -3.90 12.17 8.85
C TYR A 106 -4.60 12.00 10.20
N ALA A 107 -4.14 12.72 11.23
CA ALA A 107 -4.72 12.64 12.58
C ALA A 107 -6.15 13.22 12.63
N ASP A 108 -6.38 14.34 11.92
CA ASP A 108 -7.70 14.94 11.81
C ASP A 108 -8.65 14.06 11.02
N LEU A 109 -8.19 13.52 9.88
CA LEU A 109 -8.95 12.56 9.07
C LEU A 109 -9.34 11.32 9.87
N LYS A 110 -8.40 10.76 10.63
CA LYS A 110 -8.65 9.62 11.52
C LYS A 110 -9.72 9.93 12.54
N LYS A 111 -9.64 11.09 13.20
CA LYS A 111 -10.59 11.52 14.23
C LYS A 111 -12.00 11.79 13.66
N GLU A 112 -12.07 12.43 12.50
CA GLU A 112 -13.32 12.87 11.89
C GLU A 112 -14.11 11.71 11.25
N TYR A 113 -13.41 10.80 10.55
CA TYR A 113 -14.05 9.79 9.72
C TYR A 113 -13.93 8.35 10.24
N LEU A 114 -12.93 8.04 11.08
CA LEU A 114 -12.53 6.66 11.38
C LEU A 114 -12.48 6.37 12.89
N SER A 115 -13.32 7.04 13.67
CA SER A 115 -13.37 6.89 15.13
C SER A 115 -13.80 5.48 15.58
N ASP A 116 -14.48 4.72 14.73
CA ASP A 116 -14.96 3.36 14.92
C ASP A 116 -14.01 2.28 14.39
N ILE A 117 -12.94 2.67 13.68
CA ILE A 117 -11.99 1.74 13.09
C ILE A 117 -10.86 1.38 14.08
N LYS A 118 -10.58 0.07 14.18
CA LYS A 118 -9.43 -0.43 14.94
C LYS A 118 -8.20 -0.47 14.05
N PHE A 119 -7.29 0.45 14.25
CA PHE A 119 -6.02 0.52 13.51
C PHE A 119 -5.04 -0.57 13.95
N VAL A 120 -4.34 -1.16 12.99
CA VAL A 120 -3.30 -2.18 13.18
C VAL A 120 -1.92 -1.53 13.22
N SER A 121 -1.73 -0.49 12.41
CA SER A 121 -0.45 0.23 12.30
C SER A 121 -0.51 1.63 12.91
N GLN A 122 0.67 2.24 12.98
CA GLN A 122 0.86 3.63 13.39
C GLN A 122 1.07 4.56 12.19
N THR A 123 0.82 4.07 10.96
CA THR A 123 1.12 4.81 9.73
C THR A 123 -0.05 5.69 9.31
N ASP A 124 0.28 6.83 8.72
CA ASP A 124 -0.67 7.71 8.03
C ASP A 124 -1.31 7.00 6.81
N THR A 125 -0.60 6.07 6.23
CA THR A 125 -1.05 5.25 5.09
C THR A 125 -2.28 4.42 5.40
N GLU A 126 -2.36 3.82 6.60
CA GLU A 126 -3.53 3.05 7.01
C GLU A 126 -4.78 3.92 7.07
N VAL A 127 -4.65 5.19 7.48
CA VAL A 127 -5.78 6.14 7.47
C VAL A 127 -6.34 6.29 6.05
N ILE A 128 -5.50 6.37 5.04
CA ILE A 128 -5.94 6.54 3.65
C ILE A 128 -6.67 5.31 3.13
N VAL A 129 -6.13 4.11 3.36
CA VAL A 129 -6.78 2.89 2.88
C VAL A 129 -8.12 2.64 3.58
N GLN A 130 -8.22 2.94 4.88
CA GLN A 130 -9.48 2.85 5.63
C GLN A 130 -10.52 3.86 5.14
N LEU A 131 -10.13 5.07 4.74
CA LEU A 131 -11.04 6.05 4.15
C LEU A 131 -11.59 5.60 2.81
N VAL A 132 -10.76 5.01 1.95
CA VAL A 132 -11.20 4.45 0.66
C VAL A 132 -12.26 3.37 0.91
N ASP A 133 -11.96 2.43 1.79
CA ASP A 133 -12.87 1.35 2.18
C ASP A 133 -14.21 1.89 2.69
N LYS A 134 -14.15 2.79 3.67
CA LYS A 134 -15.37 3.40 4.24
C LYS A 134 -16.26 4.05 3.17
N PHE A 135 -15.69 4.80 2.23
CA PHE A 135 -16.49 5.45 1.19
C PHE A 135 -17.05 4.48 0.16
N VAL A 136 -16.34 3.38 -0.12
CA VAL A 136 -16.87 2.32 -0.97
C VAL A 136 -18.01 1.58 -0.28
N VAL A 137 -17.78 1.11 0.95
CA VAL A 137 -18.75 0.29 1.69
C VAL A 137 -19.98 1.09 2.11
N GLU A 138 -19.80 2.24 2.78
CA GLU A 138 -20.93 3.01 3.33
C GLU A 138 -21.67 3.84 2.30
N SER A 139 -20.98 4.34 1.27
CA SER A 139 -21.56 5.24 0.28
C SER A 139 -21.84 4.59 -1.07
N GLY A 140 -21.48 3.31 -1.26
CA GLY A 140 -21.62 2.60 -2.53
C GLY A 140 -20.84 3.23 -3.69
N MET A 141 -19.75 3.92 -3.38
CA MET A 141 -18.90 4.55 -4.40
C MET A 141 -18.08 3.50 -5.16
N SER A 142 -17.74 3.77 -6.42
CA SER A 142 -16.66 3.03 -7.08
C SER A 142 -15.33 3.34 -6.39
N THR A 143 -14.36 2.42 -6.50
CA THR A 143 -13.02 2.60 -5.94
C THR A 143 -12.35 3.88 -6.42
N GLU A 144 -12.47 4.20 -7.71
CA GLU A 144 -11.96 5.44 -8.29
C GLU A 144 -12.61 6.67 -7.65
N ALA A 145 -13.95 6.70 -7.52
CA ALA A 145 -14.67 7.82 -6.93
C ALA A 145 -14.33 8.00 -5.45
N ALA A 146 -14.18 6.90 -4.69
CA ALA A 146 -13.77 6.91 -3.30
C ALA A 146 -12.35 7.46 -3.15
N LEU A 147 -11.40 6.97 -3.97
CA LEU A 147 -10.04 7.48 -3.98
C LEU A 147 -9.99 8.98 -4.30
N LEU A 148 -10.71 9.44 -5.33
CA LEU A 148 -10.79 10.87 -5.67
C LEU A 148 -11.38 11.70 -4.52
N LYS A 149 -12.37 11.18 -3.79
CA LYS A 149 -12.91 11.84 -2.60
C LYS A 149 -11.86 11.93 -1.49
N VAL A 150 -11.13 10.86 -1.22
CA VAL A 150 -10.02 10.84 -0.23
C VAL A 150 -8.96 11.88 -0.60
N LEU A 151 -8.53 11.93 -1.88
CA LEU A 151 -7.54 12.89 -2.34
C LEU A 151 -7.94 14.36 -2.13
N ARG A 152 -9.25 14.66 -2.17
CA ARG A 152 -9.76 16.01 -1.88
C ARG A 152 -9.80 16.35 -0.38
N LEU A 153 -9.77 15.35 0.50
CA LEU A 153 -9.72 15.53 1.95
C LEU A 153 -8.28 15.68 2.46
N ILE A 154 -7.30 15.17 1.71
CA ILE A 154 -5.90 15.30 2.06
C ILE A 154 -5.47 16.77 1.97
N SER A 155 -4.75 17.24 2.99
CA SER A 155 -4.18 18.59 3.00
C SER A 155 -3.31 18.84 1.75
N PRO A 156 -3.44 20.00 1.08
CA PRO A 156 -2.61 20.37 -0.07
C PRO A 156 -1.11 20.46 0.28
N ASP A 157 -0.76 20.58 1.56
CA ASP A 157 0.63 20.58 2.02
C ASP A 157 1.25 19.18 2.03
N SER A 158 0.43 18.12 2.03
CA SER A 158 0.86 16.73 1.98
C SER A 158 1.67 16.42 0.72
N SER A 159 2.63 15.52 0.86
CA SER A 159 3.35 14.91 -0.26
C SER A 159 3.02 13.43 -0.30
N TYR A 160 2.64 12.90 -1.47
CA TYR A 160 2.32 11.48 -1.60
C TYR A 160 2.57 10.95 -3.00
N ALA A 161 2.86 9.66 -3.06
CA ALA A 161 2.71 8.79 -4.21
C ALA A 161 2.06 7.49 -3.71
N PHE A 162 0.90 7.15 -4.24
CA PHE A 162 0.10 5.98 -3.89
C PHE A 162 0.04 4.98 -5.02
N VAL A 163 0.06 3.70 -4.67
CA VAL A 163 -0.48 2.63 -5.52
C VAL A 163 -1.44 1.80 -4.66
N LEU A 164 -2.69 1.74 -5.10
CA LEU A 164 -3.78 1.04 -4.44
C LEU A 164 -4.24 -0.13 -5.32
N MET A 165 -4.51 -1.26 -4.69
CA MET A 165 -5.20 -2.42 -5.29
C MET A 165 -6.52 -2.67 -4.58
N ASP A 166 -7.54 -3.05 -5.35
CA ASP A 166 -8.85 -3.52 -4.91
C ASP A 166 -9.01 -4.99 -5.29
N LYS A 167 -9.28 -5.88 -4.34
CA LYS A 167 -9.52 -7.30 -4.61
C LYS A 167 -10.66 -7.56 -5.61
N GLU A 168 -11.66 -6.67 -5.66
CA GLU A 168 -12.76 -6.78 -6.63
C GLU A 168 -12.39 -6.31 -8.04
N GLN A 169 -11.22 -5.65 -8.20
CA GLN A 169 -10.65 -5.23 -9.48
C GLN A 169 -9.17 -5.66 -9.56
N PRO A 170 -8.91 -6.98 -9.54
CA PRO A 170 -7.59 -7.54 -9.27
C PRO A 170 -6.54 -7.30 -10.36
N ASP A 171 -6.93 -6.83 -11.55
CA ASP A 171 -6.08 -6.48 -12.67
C ASP A 171 -5.74 -4.98 -12.73
N THR A 172 -6.31 -4.18 -11.82
CA THR A 172 -6.24 -2.72 -11.86
C THR A 172 -5.35 -2.18 -10.74
N LEU A 173 -4.44 -1.27 -11.11
CA LEU A 173 -3.67 -0.45 -10.17
C LEU A 173 -4.19 0.98 -10.21
N PHE A 174 -4.70 1.46 -9.08
CA PHE A 174 -5.09 2.86 -8.92
C PHE A 174 -3.88 3.65 -8.42
N VAL A 175 -3.51 4.70 -9.14
CA VAL A 175 -2.32 5.49 -8.83
C VAL A 175 -2.67 6.96 -8.63
N ALA A 176 -2.01 7.60 -7.65
CA ALA A 176 -2.14 9.03 -7.41
C ALA A 176 -0.83 9.60 -6.87
N LYS A 177 -0.53 10.86 -7.19
CA LYS A 177 0.64 11.55 -6.66
C LYS A 177 0.42 13.04 -6.47
N ASN A 178 1.11 13.59 -5.48
CA ASN A 178 1.28 15.01 -5.27
C ASN A 178 2.68 15.27 -4.69
N LYS A 179 3.49 16.09 -5.35
CA LYS A 179 4.89 16.44 -4.99
C LYS A 179 5.86 15.25 -5.00
N SER A 180 5.48 14.04 -4.55
CA SER A 180 6.33 12.84 -4.60
C SER A 180 6.42 12.26 -6.02
N PRO A 181 7.60 11.75 -6.46
CA PRO A 181 7.75 11.17 -7.79
C PRO A 181 7.05 9.80 -7.90
N LEU A 182 6.38 9.58 -9.02
CA LEU A 182 5.83 8.30 -9.45
C LEU A 182 5.90 8.22 -10.97
N LEU A 183 6.40 7.12 -11.50
CA LEU A 183 6.45 6.83 -12.95
C LEU A 183 5.48 5.68 -13.24
N VAL A 184 4.75 5.78 -14.32
CA VAL A 184 3.84 4.76 -14.85
C VAL A 184 4.22 4.46 -16.28
#